data_abd5873665e3269051eeac172bf91877
#
_entry.id   abd5873665e3269051eeac172bf91877
#
_cell.length_a   1.000
_cell.length_b   1.000
_cell.length_c   1.000
_cell.angle_alpha   90.00
_cell.angle_beta   90.00
_cell.angle_gamma   90.00
#
_symmetry.space_group_name_H-M   'P 1'
#
loop_
_entity.id
_entity.type
_entity.pdbx_description
1 polymer ?
#
loop_
_entity_poly.entity_id
_entity_poly.type
_entity_poly.pdbx_seq_one_letter_code
_entity_poly.pdbx_strand_id
1 'polypeptide(L)'
;MNQFLKTAILGIGLAVAGTSAADYAPSAEVRERLEPILTRSGGHVSYFQGPSGMIGIGVTMRNGQQMVFYATPDGETVFSGVAVDARTGENRTRSDMERLPPPDYEPIFRQVEDALEKRGAGGAGEGMVAATEGSRGADNVFYVFIDPKCPFCHSIKQAFDQVMAQGHELTVHYIPIGILGQASRSIANAMAASKTETAMRMFMAAANPNFSVDNQELVASGAARAGANLAMFRGLGFEAVPVVISRAAGEFTARAGGMSAEMIEQKIAGSELAVAEGRR
;
A
#
# COMPACT_ATOMS: atom_id res chain seq x y z
N MET A 1 33.60 -71.31 -1.48
CA MET A 1 32.47 -71.57 -0.55
C MET A 1 32.49 -70.53 0.53
N ASN A 2 31.94 -69.36 0.27
CA ASN A 2 31.69 -68.33 1.29
C ASN A 2 30.55 -67.45 0.78
N GLN A 3 29.38 -67.57 1.44
CA GLN A 3 28.20 -66.76 1.21
C GLN A 3 28.35 -65.48 2.02
N PHE A 4 28.35 -64.33 1.35
CA PHE A 4 28.26 -63.02 1.97
C PHE A 4 26.78 -62.66 2.17
N LEU A 5 26.39 -62.56 3.42
CA LEU A 5 25.10 -62.10 3.90
C LEU A 5 25.05 -60.58 3.70
N LYS A 6 24.20 -60.06 2.81
CA LYS A 6 23.93 -58.64 2.67
C LYS A 6 22.79 -58.25 3.60
N THR A 7 23.12 -57.57 4.69
CA THR A 7 22.15 -56.93 5.59
C THR A 7 21.69 -55.62 4.96
N ALA A 8 20.43 -55.59 4.54
CA ALA A 8 19.79 -54.34 4.09
C ALA A 8 19.31 -53.55 5.33
N ILE A 9 19.91 -52.38 5.56
CA ILE A 9 19.46 -51.40 6.56
C ILE A 9 18.33 -50.59 5.91
N LEU A 10 17.08 -50.85 6.35
CA LEU A 10 15.93 -50.05 5.99
C LEU A 10 15.99 -48.74 6.81
N GLY A 11 16.42 -47.67 6.21
CA GLY A 11 16.36 -46.32 6.77
C GLY A 11 14.92 -45.83 6.76
N ILE A 12 14.26 -45.82 7.92
CA ILE A 12 12.97 -45.13 8.11
C ILE A 12 13.26 -43.64 8.15
N GLY A 13 13.12 -42.97 7.00
CA GLY A 13 13.12 -41.54 6.95
C GLY A 13 11.81 -41.01 7.57
N LEU A 14 11.89 -40.46 8.79
CA LEU A 14 10.81 -39.65 9.33
C LEU A 14 10.69 -38.38 8.44
N ALA A 15 9.71 -38.38 7.57
CA ALA A 15 9.26 -37.15 6.90
C ALA A 15 8.59 -36.28 7.98
N VAL A 16 9.30 -35.29 8.48
CA VAL A 16 8.69 -34.17 9.22
C VAL A 16 7.83 -33.42 8.21
N ALA A 17 6.54 -33.72 8.16
CA ALA A 17 5.56 -32.91 7.46
C ALA A 17 5.55 -31.54 8.16
N GLY A 18 6.24 -30.57 7.59
CA GLY A 18 6.07 -29.17 7.94
C GLY A 18 4.63 -28.79 7.61
N THR A 19 3.77 -28.68 8.62
CA THR A 19 2.45 -28.06 8.46
C THR A 19 2.66 -26.63 7.99
N SER A 20 2.27 -26.34 6.75
CA SER A 20 2.25 -24.99 6.25
C SER A 20 1.31 -24.16 7.11
N ALA A 21 1.65 -22.89 7.39
CA ALA A 21 0.84 -21.98 8.19
C ALA A 21 -0.59 -21.75 7.62
N ALA A 22 -0.90 -22.31 6.47
CA ALA A 22 -2.17 -22.17 5.75
C ALA A 22 -3.32 -23.07 6.26
N ASP A 23 -3.06 -24.06 7.14
CA ASP A 23 -4.06 -25.08 7.51
C ASP A 23 -4.70 -24.87 8.89
N TYR A 24 -4.38 -23.79 9.62
CA TYR A 24 -5.01 -23.52 10.90
C TYR A 24 -6.28 -22.69 10.72
N ALA A 25 -7.43 -23.26 11.07
CA ALA A 25 -8.70 -22.54 11.11
C ALA A 25 -9.37 -22.78 12.47
N PRO A 26 -9.77 -21.72 13.20
CA PRO A 26 -10.65 -21.87 14.36
C PRO A 26 -11.99 -22.49 13.95
N SER A 27 -12.75 -23.01 14.93
CA SER A 27 -14.10 -23.51 14.67
C SER A 27 -14.99 -22.42 14.02
N ALA A 28 -16.03 -22.85 13.31
CA ALA A 28 -16.96 -21.91 12.67
C ALA A 28 -17.59 -20.94 13.70
N GLU A 29 -17.94 -21.44 14.88
CA GLU A 29 -18.50 -20.64 15.98
C GLU A 29 -17.53 -19.55 16.46
N VAL A 30 -16.26 -19.85 16.60
CA VAL A 30 -15.22 -18.89 17.00
C VAL A 30 -15.02 -17.84 15.91
N ARG A 31 -14.97 -18.23 14.63
CA ARG A 31 -14.85 -17.28 13.51
C ARG A 31 -16.04 -16.34 13.43
N GLU A 32 -17.25 -16.84 13.56
CA GLU A 32 -18.49 -16.03 13.57
C GLU A 32 -18.49 -14.98 14.67
N ARG A 33 -17.82 -15.29 15.81
CA ARG A 33 -17.66 -14.32 16.94
C ARG A 33 -16.57 -13.27 16.64
N LEU A 34 -15.46 -13.65 16.01
CA LEU A 34 -14.31 -12.79 15.79
C LEU A 34 -14.44 -11.88 14.55
N GLU A 35 -14.93 -12.40 13.44
CA GLU A 35 -14.96 -11.71 12.14
C GLU A 35 -15.68 -10.36 12.17
N PRO A 36 -16.85 -10.18 12.83
CA PRO A 36 -17.54 -8.89 12.86
C PRO A 36 -16.74 -7.77 13.53
N ILE A 37 -15.83 -8.11 14.45
CA ILE A 37 -14.98 -7.14 15.14
C ILE A 37 -13.78 -6.77 14.25
N LEU A 38 -13.21 -7.74 13.58
CA LEU A 38 -11.96 -7.62 12.80
C LEU A 38 -12.19 -7.02 11.41
N THR A 39 -13.37 -7.26 10.81
CA THR A 39 -13.69 -6.81 9.45
C THR A 39 -14.38 -5.44 9.38
N ARG A 40 -14.60 -4.76 10.51
CA ARG A 40 -15.24 -3.43 10.56
C ARG A 40 -14.60 -2.42 9.61
N SER A 41 -13.31 -2.52 9.39
CA SER A 41 -12.56 -1.67 8.46
C SER A 41 -12.48 -2.23 7.03
N GLY A 42 -13.22 -3.30 6.72
CA GLY A 42 -13.26 -3.92 5.40
C GLY A 42 -11.99 -4.69 5.02
N GLY A 43 -11.27 -5.20 6.02
CA GLY A 43 -10.06 -6.01 5.82
C GLY A 43 -10.38 -7.49 5.54
N HIS A 44 -9.37 -8.21 5.02
CA HIS A 44 -9.37 -9.66 4.90
C HIS A 44 -8.72 -10.28 6.13
N VAL A 45 -9.36 -11.31 6.70
CA VAL A 45 -8.89 -12.02 7.90
C VAL A 45 -8.29 -13.37 7.51
N SER A 46 -7.12 -13.66 8.03
CA SER A 46 -6.47 -14.96 8.00
C SER A 46 -6.18 -15.46 9.42
N TYR A 47 -6.17 -16.77 9.62
CA TYR A 47 -5.93 -17.37 10.92
C TYR A 47 -4.67 -18.23 10.89
N PHE A 48 -3.95 -18.27 12.01
CA PHE A 48 -2.78 -19.11 12.21
C PHE A 48 -2.67 -19.53 13.67
N GLN A 49 -1.84 -20.51 13.95
CA GLN A 49 -1.58 -20.92 15.33
C GLN A 49 -0.71 -19.89 16.04
N GLY A 50 -1.27 -19.16 16.97
CA GLY A 50 -0.58 -18.16 17.77
C GLY A 50 0.24 -18.76 18.91
N PRO A 51 0.98 -17.93 19.66
CA PRO A 51 1.79 -18.38 20.80
C PRO A 51 0.90 -18.90 21.94
N SER A 52 1.43 -19.87 22.70
CA SER A 52 0.78 -20.41 23.92
C SER A 52 -0.64 -20.93 23.72
N GLY A 53 -0.96 -21.47 22.53
CA GLY A 53 -2.28 -22.01 22.21
C GLY A 53 -3.33 -20.96 21.87
N MET A 54 -2.96 -19.68 21.77
CA MET A 54 -3.85 -18.63 21.28
C MET A 54 -4.12 -18.78 19.78
N ILE A 55 -5.22 -18.21 19.34
CA ILE A 55 -5.52 -18.01 17.92
C ILE A 55 -4.73 -16.81 17.44
N GLY A 56 -3.86 -16.99 16.45
CA GLY A 56 -3.23 -15.89 15.70
C GLY A 56 -4.17 -15.42 14.59
N ILE A 57 -4.25 -14.10 14.41
CA ILE A 57 -5.16 -13.47 13.46
C ILE A 57 -4.39 -12.42 12.67
N GLY A 58 -4.24 -12.66 11.38
CA GLY A 58 -3.74 -11.65 10.43
C GLY A 58 -4.90 -10.88 9.82
N VAL A 59 -4.84 -9.56 9.85
CA VAL A 59 -5.82 -8.69 9.18
C VAL A 59 -5.08 -7.87 8.14
N THR A 60 -5.45 -8.04 6.88
CA THR A 60 -4.96 -7.21 5.76
C THR A 60 -6.05 -6.20 5.44
N MET A 61 -5.78 -4.93 5.69
CA MET A 61 -6.68 -3.81 5.42
C MET A 61 -6.82 -3.54 3.92
N ARG A 62 -7.84 -2.76 3.50
CA ARG A 62 -8.03 -2.39 2.09
C ARG A 62 -6.81 -1.69 1.46
N ASN A 63 -6.10 -0.90 2.23
CA ASN A 63 -4.88 -0.21 1.80
C ASN A 63 -3.63 -1.12 1.79
N GLY A 64 -3.79 -2.43 2.03
CA GLY A 64 -2.71 -3.39 2.12
C GLY A 64 -1.96 -3.40 3.47
N GLN A 65 -2.29 -2.51 4.39
CA GLN A 65 -1.70 -2.53 5.73
C GLN A 65 -2.08 -3.82 6.45
N GLN A 66 -1.09 -4.49 7.03
CA GLN A 66 -1.28 -5.72 7.78
C GLN A 66 -1.12 -5.48 9.27
N MET A 67 -1.93 -6.19 10.04
CA MET A 67 -1.89 -6.22 11.50
C MET A 67 -2.04 -7.64 12.00
N VAL A 68 -1.40 -7.94 13.14
CA VAL A 68 -1.54 -9.22 13.83
C VAL A 68 -2.24 -8.98 15.16
N PHE A 69 -3.24 -9.81 15.43
CA PHE A 69 -3.95 -9.90 16.69
C PHE A 69 -3.84 -11.32 17.23
N TYR A 70 -4.14 -11.48 18.50
CA TYR A 70 -4.26 -12.79 19.14
C TYR A 70 -5.60 -12.89 19.84
N ALA A 71 -6.20 -14.10 19.87
CA ALA A 71 -7.41 -14.32 20.63
C ALA A 71 -7.27 -15.56 21.51
N THR A 72 -8.09 -15.61 22.58
CA THR A 72 -8.24 -16.82 23.37
C THR A 72 -8.83 -17.96 22.52
N PRO A 73 -8.56 -19.24 22.86
CA PRO A 73 -9.03 -20.39 22.07
C PRO A 73 -10.56 -20.44 21.88
N ASP A 74 -11.32 -19.88 22.80
CA ASP A 74 -12.78 -19.74 22.74
C ASP A 74 -13.25 -18.53 21.92
N GLY A 75 -12.31 -17.64 21.51
CA GLY A 75 -12.61 -16.41 20.78
C GLY A 75 -13.31 -15.32 21.59
N GLU A 76 -13.36 -15.44 22.92
CA GLU A 76 -14.07 -14.45 23.77
C GLU A 76 -13.25 -13.17 23.98
N THR A 77 -11.92 -13.26 23.92
CA THR A 77 -11.05 -12.10 24.13
C THR A 77 -10.04 -11.95 22.99
N VAL A 78 -9.95 -10.73 22.43
CA VAL A 78 -8.97 -10.36 21.40
C VAL A 78 -7.94 -9.42 22.02
N PHE A 79 -6.66 -9.71 21.80
CA PHE A 79 -5.53 -8.91 22.22
C PHE A 79 -4.94 -8.16 21.03
N SER A 80 -4.75 -6.86 21.14
CA SER A 80 -3.94 -6.05 20.24
C SER A 80 -2.65 -5.68 20.94
N GLY A 81 -1.52 -5.80 20.25
CA GLY A 81 -0.23 -5.43 20.83
C GLY A 81 0.89 -6.36 20.37
N VAL A 82 2.04 -6.26 21.07
CA VAL A 82 3.25 -7.03 20.77
C VAL A 82 3.35 -8.21 21.73
N ALA A 83 3.36 -9.41 21.18
CA ALA A 83 3.69 -10.64 21.90
C ALA A 83 5.20 -10.84 21.89
N VAL A 84 5.81 -10.96 23.07
CA VAL A 84 7.24 -11.20 23.24
C VAL A 84 7.43 -12.54 23.96
N ASP A 85 8.36 -13.36 23.47
CA ASP A 85 8.76 -14.57 24.17
C ASP A 85 9.53 -14.17 25.43
N ALA A 86 8.96 -14.47 26.60
CA ALA A 86 9.53 -14.04 27.90
C ALA A 86 10.90 -14.68 28.20
N ARG A 87 11.23 -15.81 27.57
CA ARG A 87 12.48 -16.52 27.77
C ARG A 87 13.60 -16.01 26.87
N THR A 88 13.29 -15.65 25.62
CA THR A 88 14.27 -15.24 24.61
C THR A 88 14.28 -13.75 24.33
N GLY A 89 13.21 -13.02 24.67
CA GLY A 89 13.00 -11.63 24.29
C GLY A 89 12.59 -11.43 22.83
N GLU A 90 12.35 -12.51 22.08
CA GLU A 90 11.97 -12.45 20.66
C GLU A 90 10.59 -11.82 20.47
N ASN A 91 10.47 -10.90 19.50
CA ASN A 91 9.20 -10.31 19.11
C ASN A 91 8.41 -11.29 18.21
N ARG A 92 7.51 -12.06 18.81
CA ARG A 92 6.68 -13.05 18.13
C ARG A 92 5.74 -12.40 17.12
N THR A 93 5.18 -11.26 17.44
CA THR A 93 4.27 -10.54 16.52
C THR A 93 4.97 -10.18 15.20
N ARG A 94 6.25 -9.79 15.26
CA ARG A 94 7.03 -9.54 14.04
C ARG A 94 7.18 -10.80 13.20
N SER A 95 7.60 -11.90 13.82
CA SER A 95 7.78 -13.18 13.14
C SER A 95 6.45 -13.72 12.57
N ASP A 96 5.34 -13.50 13.27
CA ASP A 96 4.02 -13.88 12.79
C ASP A 96 3.56 -12.98 11.62
N MET A 97 3.86 -11.68 11.65
CA MET A 97 3.57 -10.75 10.55
C MET A 97 4.34 -11.10 9.28
N GLU A 98 5.59 -11.52 9.39
CA GLU A 98 6.44 -11.95 8.26
C GLU A 98 5.93 -13.22 7.56
N ARG A 99 5.07 -14.01 8.23
CA ARG A 99 4.42 -15.21 7.69
C ARG A 99 3.11 -14.93 6.97
N LEU A 100 2.54 -13.73 7.12
CA LEU A 100 1.31 -13.39 6.42
C LEU A 100 1.58 -13.34 4.91
N PRO A 101 0.61 -13.76 4.08
CA PRO A 101 0.75 -13.60 2.64
C PRO A 101 0.92 -12.10 2.32
N PRO A 102 1.82 -11.74 1.37
CA PRO A 102 1.99 -10.36 0.98
C PRO A 102 0.66 -9.79 0.47
N PRO A 103 0.37 -8.50 0.73
CA PRO A 103 -0.82 -7.86 0.21
C PRO A 103 -0.82 -7.85 -1.31
N ASP A 104 -1.98 -8.13 -1.92
CA ASP A 104 -2.19 -7.93 -3.35
C ASP A 104 -2.60 -6.48 -3.60
N TYR A 105 -1.72 -5.71 -4.24
CA TYR A 105 -1.95 -4.31 -4.57
C TYR A 105 -2.45 -4.08 -6.00
N GLU A 106 -2.52 -5.10 -6.84
CA GLU A 106 -3.02 -4.96 -8.21
C GLU A 106 -4.45 -4.41 -8.26
N PRO A 107 -5.42 -4.91 -7.45
CA PRO A 107 -6.78 -4.37 -7.44
C PRO A 107 -6.84 -2.89 -7.11
N ILE A 108 -6.00 -2.43 -6.16
CA ILE A 108 -5.90 -1.01 -5.78
C ILE A 108 -5.37 -0.18 -6.96
N PHE A 109 -4.31 -0.64 -7.59
CA PHE A 109 -3.72 0.02 -8.75
C PHE A 109 -4.73 0.14 -9.88
N ARG A 110 -5.40 -0.96 -10.27
CA ARG A 110 -6.40 -0.99 -11.32
C ARG A 110 -7.60 -0.09 -11.03
N GLN A 111 -8.04 -0.05 -9.79
CA GLN A 111 -9.16 0.82 -9.39
C GLN A 111 -8.84 2.30 -9.63
N VAL A 112 -7.62 2.75 -9.35
CA VAL A 112 -7.19 4.13 -9.60
C VAL A 112 -6.98 4.37 -11.09
N GLU A 113 -6.35 3.45 -11.81
CA GLU A 113 -6.14 3.48 -13.25
C GLU A 113 -7.47 3.65 -13.98
N ASP A 114 -8.42 2.74 -13.75
CA ASP A 114 -9.76 2.77 -14.36
C ASP A 114 -10.53 4.07 -14.06
N ALA A 115 -10.41 4.59 -12.84
CA ALA A 115 -11.11 5.82 -12.46
C ALA A 115 -10.55 7.06 -13.18
N LEU A 116 -9.25 7.07 -13.47
CA LEU A 116 -8.61 8.13 -14.26
C LEU A 116 -8.90 7.98 -15.76
N GLU A 117 -8.96 6.74 -16.29
CA GLU A 117 -9.24 6.46 -17.72
C GLU A 117 -10.70 6.73 -18.07
N LYS A 118 -11.66 6.37 -17.23
CA LYS A 118 -13.11 6.61 -17.44
C LYS A 118 -13.44 8.08 -17.66
N ARG A 119 -12.60 9.00 -17.22
CA ARG A 119 -12.70 10.43 -17.52
C ARG A 119 -12.56 10.73 -19.01
N GLY A 120 -11.79 9.95 -19.77
CA GLY A 120 -11.61 10.15 -21.22
C GLY A 120 -12.87 9.88 -22.04
N ALA A 121 -13.84 9.12 -21.50
CA ALA A 121 -15.06 8.67 -22.16
C ALA A 121 -16.33 9.46 -21.78
N GLY A 122 -16.34 10.20 -20.68
CA GLY A 122 -17.52 10.90 -20.15
C GLY A 122 -17.23 12.37 -19.84
N GLY A 123 -17.96 13.24 -20.47
CA GLY A 123 -17.94 14.72 -20.42
C GLY A 123 -17.37 15.47 -19.21
N ALA A 124 -17.25 16.76 -19.37
CA ALA A 124 -16.43 17.76 -18.65
C ALA A 124 -16.67 17.98 -17.13
N GLY A 125 -17.21 17.05 -16.35
CA GLY A 125 -17.63 17.41 -14.98
C GLY A 125 -17.25 16.50 -13.81
N GLU A 126 -17.28 15.21 -13.96
CA GLU A 126 -17.40 14.30 -12.82
C GLU A 126 -16.45 13.10 -12.95
N GLY A 127 -15.26 13.19 -12.40
CA GLY A 127 -14.33 12.06 -12.36
C GLY A 127 -13.00 12.44 -11.72
N MET A 128 -12.23 11.44 -11.37
CA MET A 128 -10.88 11.63 -10.87
C MET A 128 -10.01 12.35 -11.90
N VAL A 129 -9.08 13.15 -11.39
CA VAL A 129 -8.10 13.87 -12.21
C VAL A 129 -6.72 13.76 -11.61
N ALA A 130 -5.73 13.76 -12.49
CA ALA A 130 -4.33 13.84 -12.14
C ALA A 130 -3.60 14.85 -13.02
N ALA A 131 -2.55 15.45 -12.49
CA ALA A 131 -1.50 16.11 -13.27
C ALA A 131 -0.43 15.06 -13.59
N THR A 132 -0.16 14.84 -14.88
CA THR A 132 0.73 13.75 -15.33
C THR A 132 2.03 14.29 -15.87
N GLU A 133 3.14 13.78 -15.36
CA GLU A 133 4.51 14.08 -15.79
C GLU A 133 5.26 12.80 -16.17
N GLY A 134 6.39 12.95 -16.86
CA GLY A 134 7.26 11.84 -17.29
C GLY A 134 6.93 11.29 -18.67
N SER A 135 7.39 10.07 -18.95
CA SER A 135 7.29 9.41 -20.25
C SER A 135 5.94 8.73 -20.43
N ARG A 136 5.20 9.12 -21.47
CA ARG A 136 3.92 8.46 -21.79
C ARG A 136 4.15 7.02 -22.21
N GLY A 137 3.39 6.09 -21.64
CA GLY A 137 3.45 4.67 -21.96
C GLY A 137 4.62 3.94 -21.32
N ALA A 138 5.31 4.56 -20.35
CA ALA A 138 6.31 3.87 -19.56
C ALA A 138 5.69 2.69 -18.80
N ASP A 139 6.44 1.61 -18.64
CA ASP A 139 6.03 0.44 -17.86
C ASP A 139 5.95 0.77 -16.36
N ASN A 140 6.78 1.71 -15.91
CA ASN A 140 6.80 2.18 -14.53
C ASN A 140 5.78 3.32 -14.35
N VAL A 141 4.67 3.04 -13.68
CA VAL A 141 3.56 3.96 -13.45
C VAL A 141 3.36 4.19 -11.97
N PHE A 142 3.25 5.46 -11.58
CA PHE A 142 3.04 5.89 -10.19
C PHE A 142 1.81 6.79 -10.10
N TYR A 143 0.87 6.43 -9.24
CA TYR A 143 -0.25 7.27 -8.82
C TYR A 143 0.08 7.83 -7.43
N VAL A 144 0.16 9.15 -7.32
CA VAL A 144 0.58 9.82 -6.09
C VAL A 144 -0.53 10.76 -5.61
N PHE A 145 -1.21 10.38 -4.54
CA PHE A 145 -2.14 11.28 -3.87
C PHE A 145 -1.35 12.31 -3.07
N ILE A 146 -1.56 13.59 -3.40
CA ILE A 146 -0.83 14.72 -2.83
C ILE A 146 -1.77 15.76 -2.25
N ASP A 147 -1.35 16.38 -1.13
CA ASP A 147 -1.96 17.59 -0.59
C ASP A 147 -1.02 18.78 -0.86
N PRO A 148 -1.53 19.90 -1.41
CA PRO A 148 -0.69 21.03 -1.79
C PRO A 148 0.08 21.67 -0.63
N LYS A 149 -0.41 21.54 0.59
CA LYS A 149 0.23 22.11 1.79
C LYS A 149 1.07 21.08 2.57
N CYS A 150 1.18 19.84 2.08
CA CYS A 150 1.94 18.78 2.76
C CYS A 150 3.44 18.85 2.39
N PRO A 151 4.35 19.11 3.36
CA PRO A 151 5.79 19.15 3.08
C PRO A 151 6.34 17.86 2.50
N PHE A 152 5.86 16.70 2.98
CA PHE A 152 6.28 15.39 2.46
C PHE A 152 5.81 15.14 1.03
N CYS A 153 4.69 15.77 0.60
CA CYS A 153 4.24 15.72 -0.78
C CYS A 153 5.17 16.53 -1.71
N HIS A 154 5.71 17.63 -1.24
CA HIS A 154 6.74 18.38 -1.97
C HIS A 154 8.05 17.60 -2.07
N SER A 155 8.46 16.94 -0.99
CA SER A 155 9.69 16.12 -0.98
C SER A 155 9.60 14.95 -1.96
N ILE A 156 8.46 14.26 -2.03
CA ILE A 156 8.30 13.14 -2.97
C ILE A 156 8.26 13.62 -4.43
N LYS A 157 7.68 14.80 -4.70
CA LYS A 157 7.75 15.42 -6.04
C LYS A 157 9.18 15.66 -6.46
N GLN A 158 10.01 16.23 -5.58
CA GLN A 158 11.43 16.44 -5.83
C GLN A 158 12.18 15.13 -6.08
N ALA A 159 11.85 14.05 -5.35
CA ALA A 159 12.44 12.74 -5.57
C ALA A 159 12.11 12.20 -6.97
N PHE A 160 10.87 12.30 -7.42
CA PHE A 160 10.50 11.91 -8.79
C PHE A 160 11.20 12.78 -9.85
N ASP A 161 11.30 14.09 -9.63
CA ASP A 161 12.02 14.99 -10.55
C ASP A 161 13.49 14.60 -10.70
N GLN A 162 14.14 14.25 -9.59
CA GLN A 162 15.52 13.78 -9.59
C GLN A 162 15.68 12.50 -10.41
N VAL A 163 14.79 11.51 -10.21
CA VAL A 163 14.84 10.23 -10.94
C VAL A 163 14.58 10.43 -12.44
N MET A 164 13.60 11.28 -12.81
CA MET A 164 13.35 11.63 -14.21
C MET A 164 14.53 12.37 -14.84
N ALA A 165 15.19 13.28 -14.11
CA ALA A 165 16.36 14.01 -14.58
C ALA A 165 17.59 13.10 -14.83
N GLN A 166 17.66 11.95 -14.16
CA GLN A 166 18.67 10.89 -14.39
C GLN A 166 18.40 10.06 -15.65
N GLY A 167 17.27 10.29 -16.34
CA GLY A 167 16.90 9.61 -17.58
C GLY A 167 16.08 8.35 -17.40
N HIS A 168 15.57 8.07 -16.21
CA HIS A 168 14.68 6.93 -15.99
C HIS A 168 13.30 7.17 -16.61
N GLU A 169 12.78 6.15 -17.31
CA GLU A 169 11.46 6.20 -17.93
C GLU A 169 10.38 5.78 -16.93
N LEU A 170 9.55 6.74 -16.54
CA LEU A 170 8.41 6.54 -15.66
C LEU A 170 7.30 7.54 -15.95
N THR A 171 6.07 7.18 -15.62
CA THR A 171 4.91 8.08 -15.64
C THR A 171 4.45 8.32 -14.20
N VAL A 172 4.28 9.59 -13.82
CA VAL A 172 3.76 9.98 -12.50
C VAL A 172 2.47 10.75 -12.66
N HIS A 173 1.40 10.23 -12.04
CA HIS A 173 0.09 10.87 -11.96
C HIS A 173 -0.10 11.48 -10.57
N TYR A 174 0.06 12.78 -10.44
CA TYR A 174 -0.19 13.50 -9.19
C TYR A 174 -1.68 13.79 -9.04
N ILE A 175 -2.30 13.20 -8.04
CA ILE A 175 -3.75 13.25 -7.77
C ILE A 175 -3.97 14.22 -6.60
N PRO A 176 -4.41 15.48 -6.88
CA PRO A 176 -4.56 16.47 -5.82
C PRO A 176 -5.77 16.18 -4.94
N ILE A 177 -5.53 16.19 -3.62
CA ILE A 177 -6.56 16.15 -2.58
C ILE A 177 -6.28 17.21 -1.52
N GLY A 178 -7.30 17.76 -0.90
CA GLY A 178 -7.15 18.81 0.12
C GLY A 178 -7.64 18.32 1.47
N ILE A 179 -6.77 17.71 2.27
CA ILE A 179 -7.12 17.17 3.60
C ILE A 179 -6.55 18.00 4.75
N LEU A 180 -5.56 18.85 4.50
CA LEU A 180 -4.87 19.63 5.53
C LEU A 180 -5.50 21.02 5.80
N GLY A 181 -6.79 21.18 5.54
CA GLY A 181 -7.55 22.36 5.85
C GLY A 181 -8.12 23.11 4.64
N GLN A 182 -8.74 24.28 4.89
CA GLN A 182 -9.47 25.03 3.86
C GLN A 182 -8.56 25.54 2.75
N ALA A 183 -7.40 26.12 3.10
CA ALA A 183 -6.45 26.63 2.12
C ALA A 183 -5.95 25.51 1.17
N SER A 184 -5.61 24.36 1.73
CA SER A 184 -5.22 23.17 0.97
C SER A 184 -6.32 22.73 0.02
N ARG A 185 -7.56 22.67 0.49
CA ARG A 185 -8.73 22.29 -0.31
C ARG A 185 -8.96 23.23 -1.50
N SER A 186 -8.88 24.55 -1.26
CA SER A 186 -9.03 25.52 -2.34
C SER A 186 -7.97 25.38 -3.42
N ILE A 187 -6.72 25.13 -3.03
CA ILE A 187 -5.62 24.90 -3.99
C ILE A 187 -5.83 23.58 -4.73
N ALA A 188 -6.16 22.48 -4.03
CA ALA A 188 -6.42 21.18 -4.65
C ALA A 188 -7.57 21.25 -5.67
N ASN A 189 -8.63 21.99 -5.37
CA ASN A 189 -9.73 22.24 -6.29
C ASN A 189 -9.25 22.97 -7.55
N ALA A 190 -8.50 24.06 -7.39
CA ALA A 190 -7.95 24.82 -8.53
C ALA A 190 -6.99 23.96 -9.38
N MET A 191 -6.16 23.13 -8.75
CA MET A 191 -5.32 22.16 -9.45
C MET A 191 -6.16 21.17 -10.27
N ALA A 192 -7.24 20.63 -9.68
CA ALA A 192 -8.14 19.70 -10.35
C ALA A 192 -8.89 20.29 -11.55
N ALA A 193 -9.04 21.62 -11.61
CA ALA A 193 -9.62 22.35 -12.74
C ALA A 193 -8.59 22.69 -13.84
N SER A 194 -7.30 22.56 -13.55
CA SER A 194 -6.22 23.10 -14.38
C SER A 194 -5.58 22.01 -15.27
N LYS A 195 -4.89 22.47 -16.33
CA LYS A 195 -3.96 21.59 -17.08
C LYS A 195 -2.76 21.25 -16.22
N THR A 196 -2.09 20.14 -16.54
CA THR A 196 -0.94 19.60 -15.78
C THR A 196 0.08 20.68 -15.39
N GLU A 197 0.59 21.43 -16.35
CA GLU A 197 1.61 22.46 -16.11
C GLU A 197 1.16 23.50 -15.08
N THR A 198 -0.08 24.00 -15.20
CA THR A 198 -0.64 24.99 -14.27
C THR A 198 -0.89 24.38 -12.89
N ALA A 199 -1.40 23.15 -12.83
CA ALA A 199 -1.62 22.44 -11.58
C ALA A 199 -0.31 22.22 -10.83
N MET A 200 0.75 21.81 -11.52
CA MET A 200 2.05 21.57 -10.89
C MET A 200 2.74 22.88 -10.47
N ARG A 201 2.57 23.97 -11.22
CA ARG A 201 3.03 25.31 -10.76
C ARG A 201 2.32 25.76 -9.47
N MET A 202 0.99 25.56 -9.37
CA MET A 202 0.25 25.84 -8.14
C MET A 202 0.72 24.96 -6.99
N PHE A 203 0.94 23.66 -7.25
CA PHE A 203 1.47 22.74 -6.26
C PHE A 203 2.81 23.26 -5.71
N MET A 204 3.77 23.56 -6.58
CA MET A 204 5.08 24.07 -6.16
C MET A 204 5.00 25.39 -5.41
N ALA A 205 4.13 26.32 -5.86
CA ALA A 205 3.90 27.60 -5.18
C ALA A 205 3.29 27.41 -3.78
N ALA A 206 2.50 26.34 -3.57
CA ALA A 206 1.85 26.03 -2.31
C ALA A 206 2.81 25.61 -1.19
N ALA A 207 4.08 25.34 -1.50
CA ALA A 207 5.15 25.21 -0.50
C ALA A 207 5.31 26.49 0.34
N ASN A 208 5.00 27.66 -0.25
CA ASN A 208 4.88 28.91 0.51
C ASN A 208 3.59 28.84 1.38
N PRO A 209 3.69 28.98 2.70
CA PRO A 209 2.53 28.94 3.60
C PRO A 209 1.49 30.04 3.27
N ASN A 210 1.91 31.18 2.73
CA ASN A 210 1.04 32.31 2.37
C ASN A 210 0.41 32.18 0.98
N PHE A 211 0.77 31.17 0.19
CA PHE A 211 0.17 30.97 -1.13
C PHE A 211 -1.32 30.63 -1.02
N SER A 212 -2.14 31.35 -1.78
CA SER A 212 -3.59 31.11 -1.93
C SER A 212 -3.97 31.23 -3.40
N VAL A 213 -5.17 30.74 -3.74
CA VAL A 213 -5.77 30.90 -5.06
C VAL A 213 -6.95 31.86 -4.93
N ASP A 214 -6.82 33.05 -5.52
CA ASP A 214 -7.83 34.10 -5.43
C ASP A 214 -8.97 33.93 -6.44
N ASN A 215 -8.75 33.15 -7.52
CA ASN A 215 -9.77 32.86 -8.53
C ASN A 215 -10.80 31.84 -8.01
N GLN A 216 -11.89 32.38 -7.44
CA GLN A 216 -12.95 31.56 -6.85
C GLN A 216 -13.72 30.74 -7.89
N GLU A 217 -13.84 31.20 -9.12
CA GLU A 217 -14.47 30.46 -10.22
C GLU A 217 -13.64 29.21 -10.57
N LEU A 218 -12.31 29.35 -10.66
CA LEU A 218 -11.40 28.21 -10.87
C LEU A 218 -11.51 27.21 -9.73
N VAL A 219 -11.53 27.67 -8.48
CA VAL A 219 -11.70 26.81 -7.28
C VAL A 219 -13.01 26.07 -7.33
N ALA A 220 -14.12 26.74 -7.66
CA ALA A 220 -15.45 26.13 -7.75
C ALA A 220 -15.51 25.08 -8.87
N SER A 221 -14.92 25.38 -10.05
CA SER A 221 -14.97 24.48 -11.21
C SER A 221 -14.22 23.15 -11.01
N GLY A 222 -13.27 23.09 -10.10
CA GLY A 222 -12.52 21.86 -9.78
C GLY A 222 -13.04 21.07 -8.58
N ALA A 223 -14.02 21.62 -7.85
CA ALA A 223 -14.45 21.04 -6.57
C ALA A 223 -14.98 19.59 -6.70
N ALA A 224 -15.79 19.31 -7.73
CA ALA A 224 -16.32 17.95 -7.97
C ALA A 224 -15.19 16.94 -8.25
N ARG A 225 -14.21 17.31 -9.04
CA ARG A 225 -13.07 16.48 -9.41
C ARG A 225 -12.13 16.20 -8.21
N ALA A 226 -11.78 17.24 -7.46
CA ALA A 226 -11.01 17.06 -6.23
C ALA A 226 -11.80 16.25 -5.18
N GLY A 227 -13.12 16.39 -5.16
CA GLY A 227 -14.02 15.56 -4.37
C GLY A 227 -13.96 14.09 -4.76
N ALA A 228 -13.96 13.78 -6.07
CA ALA A 228 -13.81 12.42 -6.58
C ALA A 228 -12.43 11.81 -6.23
N ASN A 229 -11.35 12.60 -6.35
CA ASN A 229 -10.03 12.19 -5.90
C ASN A 229 -10.01 11.83 -4.41
N LEU A 230 -10.62 12.68 -3.57
CA LEU A 230 -10.69 12.46 -2.12
C LEU A 230 -11.57 11.25 -1.76
N ALA A 231 -12.67 11.04 -2.49
CA ALA A 231 -13.55 9.89 -2.30
C ALA A 231 -12.80 8.57 -2.62
N MET A 232 -12.03 8.53 -3.71
CA MET A 232 -11.16 7.40 -4.03
C MET A 232 -10.14 7.15 -2.92
N PHE A 233 -9.38 8.16 -2.52
CA PHE A 233 -8.38 8.08 -1.46
C PHE A 233 -8.94 7.45 -0.18
N ARG A 234 -10.10 7.94 0.28
CA ARG A 234 -10.78 7.40 1.47
C ARG A 234 -11.36 6.02 1.25
N GLY A 235 -11.94 5.75 0.08
CA GLY A 235 -12.49 4.44 -0.29
C GLY A 235 -11.43 3.34 -0.29
N LEU A 236 -10.17 3.68 -0.62
CA LEU A 236 -9.03 2.80 -0.51
C LEU A 236 -8.54 2.59 0.94
N GLY A 237 -9.06 3.35 1.91
CA GLY A 237 -8.70 3.24 3.33
C GLY A 237 -7.44 4.01 3.71
N PHE A 238 -7.02 5.01 2.93
CA PHE A 238 -5.92 5.88 3.30
C PHE A 238 -6.40 7.11 4.07
N GLU A 239 -5.58 7.57 5.02
CA GLU A 239 -5.88 8.71 5.90
C GLU A 239 -4.79 9.79 5.91
N ALA A 240 -3.60 9.47 5.42
CA ALA A 240 -2.44 10.35 5.43
C ALA A 240 -1.79 10.44 4.05
N VAL A 241 -1.20 11.58 3.72
CA VAL A 241 -0.49 11.87 2.47
C VAL A 241 1.01 12.10 2.70
N PRO A 242 1.84 11.88 1.69
CA PRO A 242 1.51 11.33 0.37
C PRO A 242 1.17 9.84 0.42
N VAL A 243 0.42 9.35 -0.57
CA VAL A 243 0.25 7.92 -0.85
C VAL A 243 0.75 7.65 -2.25
N VAL A 244 1.58 6.63 -2.38
CA VAL A 244 2.13 6.17 -3.66
C VAL A 244 1.58 4.79 -3.95
N ILE A 245 0.88 4.66 -5.08
CA ILE A 245 0.42 3.40 -5.63
C ILE A 245 1.15 3.21 -6.94
N SER A 246 1.81 2.09 -7.15
CA SER A 246 2.67 1.93 -8.31
C SER A 246 2.61 0.54 -8.93
N ARG A 247 2.85 0.52 -10.25
CA ARG A 247 3.36 -0.63 -10.98
C ARG A 247 4.76 -0.27 -11.46
N ALA A 248 5.77 -0.96 -10.95
CA ALA A 248 7.15 -0.75 -11.32
C ALA A 248 7.88 -2.09 -11.38
N ALA A 249 8.67 -2.32 -12.42
CA ALA A 249 9.31 -3.61 -12.71
C ALA A 249 8.35 -4.82 -12.66
N GLY A 250 7.10 -4.61 -13.06
CA GLY A 250 6.05 -5.65 -13.03
C GLY A 250 5.40 -5.89 -11.67
N GLU A 251 5.85 -5.22 -10.60
CA GLU A 251 5.30 -5.36 -9.26
C GLU A 251 4.31 -4.24 -8.92
N PHE A 252 3.19 -4.61 -8.28
CA PHE A 252 2.22 -3.67 -7.75
C PHE A 252 2.50 -3.38 -6.28
N THR A 253 2.48 -2.11 -5.90
CA THR A 253 2.65 -1.71 -4.49
C THR A 253 1.79 -0.52 -4.13
N ALA A 254 1.41 -0.41 -2.85
CA ALA A 254 0.81 0.79 -2.29
C ALA A 254 1.50 1.13 -0.97
N ARG A 255 1.79 2.42 -0.77
CA ARG A 255 2.51 2.90 0.41
C ARG A 255 2.00 4.27 0.84
N ALA A 256 1.68 4.41 2.12
CA ALA A 256 1.54 5.71 2.76
C ALA A 256 2.92 6.25 3.18
N GLY A 257 3.11 7.56 3.05
CA GLY A 257 4.38 8.23 3.33
C GLY A 257 5.23 8.48 2.08
N GLY A 258 6.28 9.28 2.25
CA GLY A 258 7.19 9.65 1.17
C GLY A 258 8.12 8.51 0.74
N MET A 259 8.75 8.71 -0.41
CA MET A 259 9.84 7.89 -0.94
C MET A 259 11.01 8.79 -1.30
N SER A 260 12.24 8.35 -1.05
CA SER A 260 13.44 9.01 -1.59
C SER A 260 13.65 8.64 -3.06
N ALA A 261 14.48 9.39 -3.77
CA ALA A 261 14.87 9.07 -5.15
C ALA A 261 15.47 7.66 -5.25
N GLU A 262 16.34 7.30 -4.32
CA GLU A 262 16.95 5.97 -4.24
C GLU A 262 15.89 4.85 -4.09
N MET A 263 14.86 5.05 -3.26
CA MET A 263 13.77 4.08 -3.14
C MET A 263 12.96 3.95 -4.44
N ILE A 264 12.79 5.03 -5.18
CA ILE A 264 12.11 5.02 -6.48
C ILE A 264 12.96 4.26 -7.50
N GLU A 265 14.27 4.57 -7.56
CA GLU A 265 15.23 3.88 -8.44
C GLU A 265 15.28 2.37 -8.18
N GLN A 266 15.35 1.95 -6.91
CA GLN A 266 15.30 0.53 -6.53
C GLN A 266 14.00 -0.14 -7.00
N LYS A 267 12.86 0.56 -6.90
CA LYS A 267 11.59 0.03 -7.41
C LYS A 267 11.57 -0.15 -8.92
N ILE A 268 12.11 0.81 -9.65
CA ILE A 268 12.16 0.77 -11.13
C ILE A 268 13.13 -0.31 -11.62
N ALA A 269 14.25 -0.47 -10.93
CA ALA A 269 15.25 -1.49 -11.26
C ALA A 269 14.76 -2.94 -11.07
N GLY A 270 13.66 -3.11 -10.32
CA GLY A 270 13.18 -4.42 -9.90
C GLY A 270 14.05 -5.05 -8.81
N SER A 271 13.54 -6.09 -8.19
CA SER A 271 14.21 -6.76 -7.08
C SER A 271 15.39 -7.66 -7.49
N GLU A 272 16.13 -7.34 -8.56
CA GLU A 272 17.38 -8.05 -8.83
C GLU A 272 18.37 -7.99 -7.65
N LEU A 273 18.27 -6.97 -6.81
CA LEU A 273 19.07 -6.85 -5.58
C LEU A 273 18.60 -7.74 -4.42
N ALA A 274 17.33 -8.05 -4.33
CA ALA A 274 16.79 -8.90 -3.24
C ALA A 274 17.18 -10.39 -3.40
N VAL A 275 17.51 -10.84 -4.60
CA VAL A 275 17.97 -12.22 -4.85
C VAL A 275 19.46 -12.37 -4.57
N ALA A 276 20.26 -11.32 -4.65
CA ALA A 276 21.69 -11.36 -4.42
C ALA A 276 22.09 -11.40 -2.93
N GLU A 277 21.30 -10.83 -2.04
CA GLU A 277 21.57 -10.85 -0.60
C GLU A 277 21.06 -12.11 0.13
N GLY A 278 20.13 -12.84 -0.45
CA GLY A 278 19.62 -14.11 0.13
C GLY A 278 20.48 -15.34 -0.14
N ARG A 279 21.63 -15.20 -0.78
CA ARG A 279 22.57 -16.29 -1.11
C ARG A 279 23.98 -16.10 -0.53
N ARG A 280 24.06 -15.51 0.64
CA ARG A 280 25.34 -15.56 1.39
C ARG A 280 25.14 -16.14 2.79
#